data_770bc32bbfdf4a32185adf826beb9d98
#
_entry.id   770bc32bbfdf4a32185adf826beb9d98
#
_cell.length_a   1.000
_cell.length_b   1.000
_cell.length_c   1.000
_cell.angle_alpha   90.00
_cell.angle_beta   90.00
_cell.angle_gamma   90.00
#
_symmetry.space_group_name_H-M   'P 1'
#
loop_
_entity.id
_entity.type
_entity.pdbx_description
1 polymer ?
#
loop_
_entity_poly.entity_id
_entity_poly.type
_entity_poly.pdbx_seq_one_letter_code
_entity_poly.pdbx_strand_id
1 'polypeptide(L)'
;MKLAAIHHVAIIVSNYEKARDFYVNKLGFAVVRENFRKERNDWKLDLSVGDGADAIELEIFAEPNPPKRVNRPEACGLRHL
;
A
#
# COMPACT_ATOMS: atom_id res chain seq x y z
N MET A 1 -18.12 20.36 0.22
CA MET A 1 -16.77 19.91 0.64
C MET A 1 -15.84 19.86 -0.55
N LYS A 2 -14.63 20.35 -0.41
CA LYS A 2 -13.58 20.25 -1.43
C LYS A 2 -12.46 19.35 -0.92
N LEU A 3 -12.01 18.47 -1.79
CA LEU A 3 -10.81 17.66 -1.53
C LEU A 3 -9.63 18.33 -2.22
N ALA A 4 -8.64 18.73 -1.44
CA ALA A 4 -7.50 19.49 -1.95
C ALA A 4 -6.32 18.62 -2.38
N ALA A 5 -6.18 17.43 -1.80
CA ALA A 5 -5.05 16.55 -2.07
C ALA A 5 -5.36 15.12 -1.64
N ILE A 6 -4.54 14.19 -2.12
CA ILE A 6 -4.53 12.81 -1.65
C ILE A 6 -3.49 12.71 -0.54
N HIS A 7 -3.87 12.15 0.61
CA HIS A 7 -2.95 11.92 1.72
C HIS A 7 -2.23 10.58 1.58
N HIS A 8 -2.97 9.53 1.29
CA HIS A 8 -2.40 8.19 1.16
C HIS A 8 -3.22 7.32 0.22
N VAL A 9 -2.60 6.25 -0.24
CA VAL A 9 -3.23 5.17 -0.99
C VAL A 9 -2.88 3.88 -0.26
N ALA A 10 -3.85 3.00 -0.11
CA ALA A 10 -3.64 1.71 0.55
C ALA A 10 -3.83 0.57 -0.43
N ILE A 11 -2.96 -0.43 -0.34
CA ILE A 11 -3.05 -1.66 -1.13
C ILE A 11 -2.92 -2.87 -0.22
N ILE A 12 -3.50 -3.98 -0.65
CA ILE A 12 -3.39 -5.27 0.04
C ILE A 12 -2.52 -6.18 -0.82
N VAL A 13 -1.53 -6.81 -0.19
CA VAL A 13 -0.61 -7.73 -0.88
C VAL A 13 -0.67 -9.11 -0.24
N SER A 14 -0.32 -10.13 -1.03
CA SER A 14 -0.32 -11.52 -0.55
C SER A 14 1.01 -11.97 0.04
N ASN A 15 2.09 -11.26 -0.27
CA ASN A 15 3.43 -11.60 0.21
C ASN A 15 4.14 -10.35 0.68
N TYR A 16 4.27 -10.21 2.00
CA TYR A 16 4.85 -9.03 2.61
C TYR A 16 6.31 -8.82 2.19
N GLU A 17 7.12 -9.86 2.24
CA GLU A 17 8.55 -9.74 1.95
C GLU A 17 8.81 -9.34 0.51
N LYS A 18 8.06 -9.90 -0.43
CA LYS A 18 8.18 -9.52 -1.85
C LYS A 18 7.75 -8.08 -2.09
N ALA A 19 6.64 -7.65 -1.47
CA ALA A 19 6.16 -6.28 -1.62
C ALA A 19 7.15 -5.29 -1.01
N ARG A 20 7.64 -5.58 0.18
CA ARG A 20 8.62 -4.73 0.85
C ARG A 20 9.89 -4.59 0.02
N ASP A 21 10.41 -5.70 -0.49
CA ASP A 21 11.60 -5.68 -1.34
C ASP A 21 11.38 -4.82 -2.59
N PHE A 22 10.23 -4.97 -3.23
CA PHE A 22 9.92 -4.22 -4.44
C PHE A 22 9.86 -2.71 -4.18
N TYR A 23 9.07 -2.30 -3.18
CA TYR A 23 8.85 -0.87 -2.95
C TYR A 23 10.01 -0.18 -2.26
N VAL A 24 10.67 -0.82 -1.32
CA VAL A 24 11.76 -0.23 -0.55
C VAL A 24 13.10 -0.37 -1.29
N ASN A 25 13.44 -1.58 -1.72
CA ASN A 25 14.76 -1.84 -2.29
C ASN A 25 14.83 -1.53 -3.78
N LYS A 26 13.81 -1.88 -4.55
CA LYS A 26 13.83 -1.68 -6.01
C LYS A 26 13.35 -0.29 -6.41
N LEU A 27 12.25 0.21 -5.83
CA LEU A 27 11.74 1.54 -6.12
C LEU A 27 12.32 2.62 -5.23
N GLY A 28 12.90 2.26 -4.08
CA GLY A 28 13.58 3.21 -3.22
C GLY A 28 12.68 4.10 -2.37
N PHE A 29 11.44 3.69 -2.11
CA PHE A 29 10.56 4.47 -1.24
C PHE A 29 11.03 4.41 0.20
N ALA A 30 10.91 5.53 0.92
CA ALA A 30 11.35 5.62 2.31
C ALA A 30 10.31 5.02 3.26
N VAL A 31 10.79 4.22 4.21
CA VAL A 31 9.93 3.65 5.25
C VAL A 31 9.58 4.72 6.28
N VAL A 32 8.29 4.96 6.49
CA VAL A 32 7.78 5.86 7.53
C VAL A 32 7.50 5.07 8.80
N ARG A 33 6.74 3.99 8.69
CA ARG A 33 6.38 3.12 9.80
C ARG A 33 6.24 1.69 9.28
N GLU A 34 6.56 0.73 10.16
CA GLU A 34 6.39 -0.69 9.85
C GLU A 34 5.91 -1.38 11.12
N ASN A 35 4.72 -1.97 11.10
CA ASN A 35 4.10 -2.59 12.26
C ASN A 35 3.50 -3.95 11.93
N PHE A 36 3.69 -4.92 12.83
CA PHE A 36 2.92 -6.14 12.81
C PHE A 36 1.71 -5.96 13.73
N ARG A 37 0.50 -6.11 13.20
CA ARG A 37 -0.73 -5.97 13.99
C ARG A 37 -1.19 -7.33 14.46
N LYS A 38 -0.93 -7.60 15.73
CA LYS A 38 -1.16 -8.91 16.34
C LYS A 38 -2.62 -9.35 16.29
N GLU A 39 -3.54 -8.42 16.52
CA GLU A 39 -4.98 -8.70 16.52
C GLU A 39 -5.50 -9.15 15.16
N ARG A 40 -4.87 -8.67 14.10
CA ARG A 40 -5.25 -8.99 12.72
C ARG A 40 -4.33 -10.00 12.07
N ASN A 41 -3.24 -10.34 12.74
CA ASN A 41 -2.20 -11.20 12.19
C ASN A 41 -1.73 -10.72 10.82
N ASP A 42 -1.50 -9.40 10.69
CA ASP A 42 -1.04 -8.81 9.43
C ASP A 42 0.10 -7.82 9.65
N TRP A 43 0.79 -7.52 8.56
CA TRP A 43 1.78 -6.46 8.51
C TRP A 43 1.18 -5.21 7.91
N LYS A 44 1.56 -4.06 8.44
CA LYS A 44 1.24 -2.75 7.88
C LYS A 44 2.55 -1.99 7.67
N LEU A 45 2.81 -1.59 6.42
CA LEU A 45 4.00 -0.86 6.04
C LEU A 45 3.59 0.46 5.42
N ASP A 46 4.03 1.57 6.01
CA ASP A 46 3.75 2.90 5.50
C ASP A 46 5.00 3.48 4.87
N LEU A 47 4.91 3.83 3.59
CA LEU A 47 6.01 4.36 2.80
C LEU A 47 5.72 5.79 2.37
N SER A 48 6.77 6.59 2.21
CA SER A 48 6.66 7.93 1.64
C SER A 48 6.97 7.85 0.15
N VAL A 49 6.09 8.42 -0.67
CA VAL A 49 6.25 8.48 -2.12
C VAL A 49 6.29 9.94 -2.54
N GLY A 50 7.36 10.34 -3.21
CA GLY A 50 7.57 11.73 -3.59
C GLY A 50 8.40 12.49 -2.57
N ASP A 51 8.53 13.79 -2.78
CA ASP A 51 9.39 14.65 -1.96
C ASP A 51 8.63 15.83 -1.39
N GLY A 52 9.07 16.27 -0.20
CA GLY A 52 8.61 17.50 0.41
C GLY A 52 7.11 17.53 0.66
N ALA A 53 6.51 18.68 0.40
CA ALA A 53 5.09 18.91 0.67
C ALA A 53 4.14 18.10 -0.22
N ASP A 54 4.63 17.62 -1.36
CA ASP A 54 3.83 16.85 -2.32
C ASP A 54 3.89 15.34 -2.07
N ALA A 55 4.66 14.90 -1.08
CA ALA A 55 4.78 13.49 -0.77
C ALA A 55 3.44 12.94 -0.27
N ILE A 56 3.10 11.74 -0.73
CA ILE A 56 1.96 10.99 -0.22
C ILE A 56 2.46 9.71 0.45
N GLU A 57 1.60 9.05 1.21
CA GLU A 57 1.94 7.76 1.80
C GLU A 57 1.32 6.63 1.00
N LEU A 58 2.11 5.58 0.80
CA LEU A 58 1.61 4.30 0.31
C LEU A 58 1.54 3.36 1.50
N GLU A 59 0.33 2.91 1.84
CA GLU A 59 0.11 1.97 2.93
C GLU A 59 -0.05 0.58 2.36
N ILE A 60 0.80 -0.34 2.80
CA ILE A 60 0.77 -1.72 2.34
C ILE A 60 0.31 -2.60 3.49
N PHE A 61 -0.79 -3.33 3.25
CA PHE A 61 -1.33 -4.29 4.19
C PHE A 61 -1.10 -5.71 3.67
N ALA A 62 -0.40 -6.53 4.44
CA ALA A 62 -0.20 -7.94 4.13
C ALA A 62 -1.07 -8.76 5.07
N GLU A 63 -2.29 -9.04 4.63
CA GLU A 63 -3.28 -9.81 5.39
C GLU A 63 -3.10 -11.30 5.11
N PRO A 64 -3.45 -12.18 6.08
CA PRO A 64 -3.40 -13.61 5.83
C PRO A 64 -4.45 -14.01 4.79
N ASN A 65 -4.00 -14.73 3.77
CA ASN A 65 -4.88 -15.31 2.74
C ASN A 65 -5.89 -14.35 2.11
N PRO A 66 -5.45 -13.18 1.60
CA PRO A 66 -6.39 -12.29 0.94
C PRO A 66 -6.91 -12.95 -0.34
N PRO A 67 -8.20 -12.81 -0.65
CA PRO A 67 -8.73 -13.36 -1.89
C PRO A 67 -8.12 -12.67 -3.10
N LYS A 68 -7.97 -13.40 -4.19
CA LYS A 68 -7.48 -12.84 -5.43
C LYS A 68 -8.46 -11.81 -5.97
N ARG A 69 -7.90 -10.71 -6.49
CA ARG A 69 -8.71 -9.73 -7.18
C ARG A 69 -9.16 -10.27 -8.53
N VAL A 70 -10.43 -10.04 -8.85
CA VAL A 70 -10.94 -10.38 -10.18
C VAL A 70 -10.55 -9.28 -11.15
N ASN A 71 -9.73 -9.62 -12.14
CA ASN A 71 -9.27 -8.65 -13.15
C ASN A 71 -10.11 -8.68 -14.42
N ARG A 72 -10.76 -9.79 -14.71
CA ARG A 72 -11.58 -9.96 -15.89
C ARG A 72 -12.85 -10.74 -15.55
N PRO A 73 -14.05 -10.26 -15.93
CA PRO A 73 -14.29 -8.92 -16.50
C PRO A 73 -13.96 -7.83 -15.49
N GLU A 74 -13.70 -6.63 -15.98
CA GLU A 74 -13.35 -5.51 -15.11
C GLU A 74 -14.54 -5.16 -14.22
N ALA A 75 -14.30 -5.11 -12.91
CA ALA A 75 -15.32 -4.79 -11.93
C ALA A 75 -15.30 -3.30 -11.58
N CYS A 76 -16.38 -2.83 -10.96
CA CYS A 76 -16.41 -1.45 -10.45
C CYS A 76 -15.31 -1.22 -9.43
N GLY A 77 -14.75 -0.04 -9.44
CA GLY A 77 -13.72 0.38 -8.50
C GLY A 77 -12.54 1.03 -9.19
N LEU A 78 -11.46 1.15 -8.45
CA LEU A 78 -10.26 1.79 -8.97
C LEU A 78 -9.66 0.95 -10.09
N ARG A 79 -9.43 1.58 -11.25
CA ARG A 79 -8.80 0.91 -12.38
C ARG A 79 -7.27 1.06 -12.35
N HIS A 80 -6.81 2.28 -12.16
CA HIS A 80 -5.39 2.58 -11.97
C HIS A 80 -5.23 3.97 -11.39
N LEU A 81 -4.05 4.25 -10.97
CA LEU A 81 -3.68 5.58 -10.46
C LEU A 81 -2.94 6.38 -11.51
#